data_90a1193d2fc84b3adef8cd3f9ca3ff01
#
_entry.id   90a1193d2fc84b3adef8cd3f9ca3ff01
#
_cell.length_a   1.000
_cell.length_b   1.000
_cell.length_c   1.000
_cell.angle_alpha   90.00
_cell.angle_beta   90.00
_cell.angle_gamma   90.00
#
_symmetry.space_group_name_H-M   'P 1'
#
loop_
_entity.id
_entity.type
_entity.pdbx_description
1 polymer ?
#
loop_
_entity_poly.entity_id
_entity_poly.type
_entity_poly.pdbx_seq_one_letter_code
_entity_poly.pdbx_strand_id
1 'polypeptide(L)'
;VGDEVETKILGYDLQGGRISLGLKQVLPNPWEELESRYPVGMRLVGRVRKITNAGAFIEIEEGIDGFLHANDLSWTKKIRNPGSVLKQDEEVEVIVLEVNLEERNIRLGVKQLSEDPWISLKKAFPERSQIEGEITNITEFGLFVRVQGGIEGLVNKANITEHPGDDPDEAMKKFQVGDKIRAVVLEVNPGRQKLALSIRE
;
A
#
# COMPACT_ATOMS: atom_id res chain seq x y z
N VAL A 1 50.25 -5.06 -1.53
CA VAL A 1 51.16 -4.50 -2.53
C VAL A 1 51.67 -5.65 -3.39
N GLY A 2 51.51 -5.53 -4.74
CA GLY A 2 51.89 -6.58 -5.70
C GLY A 2 50.70 -7.38 -6.27
N ASP A 3 49.47 -7.10 -5.85
CA ASP A 3 48.29 -7.74 -6.41
C ASP A 3 47.94 -7.12 -7.76
N GLU A 4 47.66 -7.97 -8.74
CA GLU A 4 47.13 -7.54 -10.04
C GLU A 4 45.63 -7.23 -9.89
N VAL A 5 45.25 -6.01 -10.29
CA VAL A 5 43.85 -5.56 -10.25
C VAL A 5 43.45 -4.99 -11.61
N GLU A 6 42.29 -5.37 -12.07
CA GLU A 6 41.68 -4.82 -13.28
C GLU A 6 41.01 -3.50 -12.95
N THR A 7 41.34 -2.43 -13.71
CA THR A 7 40.78 -1.10 -13.45
C THR A 7 40.36 -0.41 -14.74
N LYS A 8 39.32 0.42 -14.66
CA LYS A 8 38.85 1.26 -15.78
C LYS A 8 39.48 2.64 -15.69
N ILE A 9 40.03 3.13 -16.81
CA ILE A 9 40.52 4.50 -16.89
C ILE A 9 39.35 5.47 -16.88
N LEU A 10 39.29 6.33 -15.88
CA LEU A 10 38.24 7.34 -15.73
C LEU A 10 38.61 8.66 -16.39
N GLY A 11 39.88 8.96 -16.47
CA GLY A 11 40.42 10.16 -17.08
C GLY A 11 41.94 10.20 -17.02
N TYR A 12 42.53 11.01 -17.88
CA TYR A 12 43.99 11.24 -17.88
C TYR A 12 44.28 12.73 -17.96
N ASP A 13 45.22 13.16 -17.18
CA ASP A 13 45.76 14.52 -17.21
C ASP A 13 47.13 14.48 -17.89
N LEU A 14 47.16 14.99 -19.13
CA LEU A 14 48.39 15.02 -19.96
C LEU A 14 49.42 15.99 -19.41
N GLN A 15 49.03 17.03 -18.67
CA GLN A 15 49.93 18.01 -18.12
C GLN A 15 50.50 17.58 -16.76
N GLY A 16 49.73 16.89 -15.97
CA GLY A 16 50.11 16.42 -14.65
C GLY A 16 50.66 14.99 -14.61
N GLY A 17 50.64 14.25 -15.74
CA GLY A 17 51.12 12.86 -15.82
C GLY A 17 50.33 11.91 -14.91
N ARG A 18 49.06 12.21 -14.61
CA ARG A 18 48.20 11.43 -13.71
C ARG A 18 47.08 10.73 -14.47
N ILE A 19 46.86 9.46 -14.12
CA ILE A 19 45.77 8.66 -14.63
C ILE A 19 44.81 8.36 -13.45
N SER A 20 43.58 8.74 -13.60
CA SER A 20 42.50 8.36 -12.64
C SER A 20 41.98 7.00 -13.00
N LEU A 21 42.08 6.05 -12.09
CA LEU A 21 41.62 4.69 -12.25
C LEU A 21 40.44 4.41 -11.34
N GLY A 22 39.46 3.68 -11.82
CA GLY A 22 38.30 3.23 -11.05
C GLY A 22 38.23 1.71 -10.99
N LEU A 23 38.21 1.15 -9.79
CA LEU A 23 38.04 -0.28 -9.55
C LEU A 23 36.58 -0.67 -9.57
N LYS A 24 35.71 0.20 -9.04
CA LYS A 24 34.26 -0.04 -8.97
C LYS A 24 33.59 -0.17 -10.34
N GLN A 25 34.18 0.45 -11.37
CA GLN A 25 33.62 0.44 -12.74
C GLN A 25 34.01 -0.80 -13.54
N VAL A 26 34.85 -1.67 -12.99
CA VAL A 26 35.19 -2.98 -13.59
C VAL A 26 34.32 -4.09 -13.02
N LEU A 27 33.89 -3.92 -11.75
CA LEU A 27 32.93 -4.86 -11.16
C LEU A 27 31.56 -4.65 -11.80
N PRO A 28 30.86 -5.72 -12.19
CA PRO A 28 29.48 -5.60 -12.64
C PRO A 28 28.70 -4.85 -11.59
N ASN A 29 28.00 -3.80 -12.00
CA ASN A 29 27.17 -3.02 -11.09
C ASN A 29 25.99 -3.91 -10.67
N PRO A 30 25.91 -4.35 -9.40
CA PRO A 30 24.83 -5.25 -8.99
C PRO A 30 23.43 -4.64 -9.22
N TRP A 31 23.37 -3.32 -9.39
CA TRP A 31 22.12 -2.60 -9.67
C TRP A 31 21.69 -2.67 -11.14
N GLU A 32 22.60 -2.81 -12.09
CA GLU A 32 22.28 -2.95 -13.53
C GLU A 32 21.62 -4.31 -13.81
N GLU A 33 21.97 -5.35 -13.06
CA GLU A 33 21.36 -6.67 -13.17
C GLU A 33 20.06 -6.80 -12.36
N LEU A 34 19.81 -5.88 -11.41
CA LEU A 34 18.65 -5.96 -10.52
C LEU A 34 17.33 -5.87 -11.24
N GLU A 35 17.21 -5.02 -12.26
CA GLU A 35 15.99 -4.91 -13.05
C GLU A 35 15.66 -6.22 -13.78
N SER A 36 16.69 -6.93 -14.23
CA SER A 36 16.54 -8.24 -14.86
C SER A 36 16.27 -9.36 -13.85
N ARG A 37 16.85 -9.27 -12.65
CA ARG A 37 16.67 -10.26 -11.58
C ARG A 37 15.36 -10.07 -10.82
N TYR A 38 14.95 -8.82 -10.64
CA TYR A 38 13.74 -8.45 -9.90
C TYR A 38 12.81 -7.58 -10.75
N PRO A 39 12.22 -8.14 -11.81
CA PRO A 39 11.30 -7.40 -12.66
C PRO A 39 10.07 -6.95 -11.87
N VAL A 40 9.49 -5.83 -12.28
CA VAL A 40 8.25 -5.31 -11.71
C VAL A 40 7.16 -6.39 -11.78
N GLY A 41 6.46 -6.61 -10.67
CA GLY A 41 5.46 -7.67 -10.51
C GLY A 41 6.00 -8.99 -9.98
N MET A 42 7.32 -9.13 -9.78
CA MET A 42 7.89 -10.33 -9.16
C MET A 42 7.54 -10.38 -7.67
N ARG A 43 7.14 -11.57 -7.22
CA ARG A 43 6.92 -11.88 -5.80
C ARG A 43 8.18 -12.46 -5.20
N LEU A 44 8.54 -12.01 -4.03
CA LEU A 44 9.71 -12.47 -3.30
C LEU A 44 9.46 -12.37 -1.78
N VAL A 45 10.29 -13.07 -1.02
CA VAL A 45 10.29 -12.99 0.44
C VAL A 45 11.52 -12.21 0.85
N GLY A 46 11.31 -11.18 1.68
CA GLY A 46 12.39 -10.38 2.24
C GLY A 46 12.27 -10.29 3.76
N ARG A 47 13.34 -9.87 4.41
CA ARG A 47 13.40 -9.70 5.87
C ARG A 47 13.29 -8.24 6.25
N VAL A 48 12.43 -7.93 7.22
CA VAL A 48 12.28 -6.57 7.75
C VAL A 48 13.51 -6.16 8.54
N ARG A 49 14.31 -5.26 7.97
CA ARG A 49 15.54 -4.73 8.60
C ARG A 49 15.24 -3.59 9.56
N LYS A 50 14.45 -2.64 9.11
CA LYS A 50 14.16 -1.41 9.86
C LYS A 50 12.74 -0.93 9.57
N ILE A 51 12.06 -0.51 10.62
CA ILE A 51 10.71 0.07 10.53
C ILE A 51 10.78 1.56 10.84
N THR A 52 10.12 2.36 10.03
CA THR A 52 10.00 3.81 10.17
C THR A 52 8.52 4.22 10.09
N ASN A 53 8.20 5.47 10.41
CA ASN A 53 6.83 5.98 10.30
C ASN A 53 6.32 6.01 8.84
N ALA A 54 7.23 6.14 7.87
CA ALA A 54 6.88 6.18 6.45
C ALA A 54 6.71 4.77 5.83
N GLY A 55 7.34 3.75 6.41
CA GLY A 55 7.35 2.39 5.88
C GLY A 55 8.40 1.51 6.53
N ALA A 56 8.78 0.44 5.85
CA ALA A 56 9.80 -0.48 6.30
C ALA A 56 10.85 -0.74 5.22
N PHE A 57 12.09 -0.91 5.65
CA PHE A 57 13.17 -1.39 4.78
C PHE A 57 13.19 -2.92 4.85
N ILE A 58 13.08 -3.54 3.70
CA ILE A 58 13.04 -4.99 3.54
C ILE A 58 14.29 -5.42 2.81
N GLU A 59 15.12 -6.23 3.46
CA GLU A 59 16.27 -6.86 2.83
C GLU A 59 15.79 -7.97 1.91
N ILE A 60 16.07 -7.82 0.63
CA ILE A 60 15.74 -8.80 -0.41
C ILE A 60 16.89 -9.78 -0.57
N GLU A 61 18.09 -9.26 -0.61
CA GLU A 61 19.35 -9.99 -0.74
C GLU A 61 20.43 -9.24 0.06
N GLU A 62 21.51 -9.91 0.41
CA GLU A 62 22.61 -9.30 1.16
C GLU A 62 23.12 -8.02 0.46
N GLY A 63 22.90 -6.87 1.11
CA GLY A 63 23.29 -5.56 0.60
C GLY A 63 22.27 -4.89 -0.35
N ILE A 64 21.08 -5.49 -0.54
CA ILE A 64 20.01 -4.94 -1.36
C ILE A 64 18.75 -4.81 -0.51
N ASP A 65 18.44 -3.57 -0.17
CA ASP A 65 17.24 -3.23 0.59
C ASP A 65 16.18 -2.61 -0.33
N GLY A 66 14.93 -3.09 -0.21
CA GLY A 66 13.77 -2.45 -0.81
C GLY A 66 12.99 -1.64 0.22
N PHE A 67 12.25 -0.64 -0.23
CA PHE A 67 11.39 0.17 0.62
C PHE A 67 9.92 -0.18 0.42
N LEU A 68 9.28 -0.59 1.52
CA LEU A 68 7.86 -0.88 1.60
C LEU A 68 7.15 0.29 2.27
N HIS A 69 6.44 1.10 1.49
CA HIS A 69 5.72 2.27 2.00
C HIS A 69 4.50 1.85 2.84
N ALA A 70 4.18 2.62 3.90
CA ALA A 70 3.03 2.36 4.78
C ALA A 70 1.69 2.23 4.03
N ASN A 71 1.51 3.00 2.95
CA ASN A 71 0.32 2.94 2.10
C ASN A 71 0.22 1.67 1.24
N ASP A 72 1.34 0.93 1.08
CA ASP A 72 1.41 -0.29 0.29
C ASP A 72 1.30 -1.56 1.16
N LEU A 73 1.03 -1.39 2.47
CA LEU A 73 0.80 -2.49 3.43
C LEU A 73 -0.65 -3.00 3.42
N SER A 74 -1.64 -2.15 3.18
CA SER A 74 -3.05 -2.54 3.23
C SER A 74 -3.92 -1.75 2.25
N TRP A 75 -4.93 -2.43 1.69
CA TRP A 75 -5.96 -1.82 0.85
C TRP A 75 -7.04 -1.09 1.65
N THR A 76 -7.38 -1.61 2.84
CA THR A 76 -8.56 -1.19 3.61
C THR A 76 -8.24 -0.33 4.82
N LYS A 77 -7.02 -0.47 5.36
CA LYS A 77 -6.60 0.26 6.57
C LYS A 77 -5.51 1.26 6.25
N LYS A 78 -5.70 2.51 6.65
CA LYS A 78 -4.65 3.53 6.62
C LYS A 78 -3.68 3.27 7.76
N ILE A 79 -2.56 2.62 7.46
CA ILE A 79 -1.54 2.27 8.46
C ILE A 79 -0.69 3.50 8.73
N ARG A 80 -0.84 4.09 9.91
CA ARG A 80 -0.03 5.23 10.36
C ARG A 80 1.29 4.81 11.00
N ASN A 81 1.33 3.61 11.54
CA ASN A 81 2.51 3.04 12.16
C ASN A 81 2.76 1.63 11.60
N PRO A 82 3.72 1.47 10.69
CA PRO A 82 4.05 0.15 10.12
C PRO A 82 4.46 -0.89 11.18
N GLY A 83 5.04 -0.44 12.29
CA GLY A 83 5.41 -1.33 13.41
C GLY A 83 4.24 -1.99 14.14
N SER A 84 3.00 -1.57 13.88
CA SER A 84 1.81 -2.27 14.39
C SER A 84 1.45 -3.52 13.59
N VAL A 85 1.98 -3.65 12.36
CA VAL A 85 1.67 -4.72 11.41
C VAL A 85 2.89 -5.57 11.10
N LEU A 86 4.08 -4.95 11.08
CA LEU A 86 5.36 -5.59 10.79
C LEU A 86 6.22 -5.64 12.04
N LYS A 87 6.97 -6.71 12.18
CA LYS A 87 7.99 -6.85 13.23
C LYS A 87 9.38 -6.84 12.61
N GLN A 88 10.35 -6.32 13.35
CA GLN A 88 11.75 -6.38 12.94
C GLN A 88 12.19 -7.84 12.87
N ASP A 89 13.03 -8.15 11.88
CA ASP A 89 13.54 -9.49 11.54
C ASP A 89 12.47 -10.51 11.09
N GLU A 90 11.23 -10.07 10.85
CA GLU A 90 10.18 -10.89 10.28
C GLU A 90 10.38 -11.07 8.77
N GLU A 91 10.11 -12.28 8.28
CA GLU A 91 10.04 -12.56 6.85
C GLU A 91 8.67 -12.17 6.32
N VAL A 92 8.66 -11.36 5.26
CA VAL A 92 7.43 -10.83 4.65
C VAL A 92 7.47 -11.10 3.14
N GLU A 93 6.38 -11.67 2.62
CA GLU A 93 6.19 -11.77 1.17
C GLU A 93 5.84 -10.39 0.62
N VAL A 94 6.57 -9.97 -0.41
CA VAL A 94 6.42 -8.66 -1.06
C VAL A 94 6.44 -8.81 -2.58
N ILE A 95 5.90 -7.81 -3.26
CA ILE A 95 5.94 -7.70 -4.71
C ILE A 95 6.75 -6.47 -5.11
N VAL A 96 7.55 -6.59 -6.16
CA VAL A 96 8.31 -5.48 -6.72
C VAL A 96 7.37 -4.56 -7.49
N LEU A 97 7.28 -3.29 -7.09
CA LEU A 97 6.47 -2.26 -7.74
C LEU A 97 7.28 -1.42 -8.72
N GLU A 98 8.51 -1.09 -8.35
CA GLU A 98 9.38 -0.23 -9.11
C GLU A 98 10.84 -0.49 -8.72
N VAL A 99 11.73 -0.44 -9.70
CA VAL A 99 13.18 -0.51 -9.50
C VAL A 99 13.78 0.80 -9.98
N ASN A 100 14.37 1.56 -9.08
CA ASN A 100 15.07 2.80 -9.41
C ASN A 100 16.58 2.60 -9.28
N LEU A 101 17.24 2.50 -10.43
CA LEU A 101 18.68 2.25 -10.51
C LEU A 101 19.51 3.47 -10.11
N GLU A 102 18.99 4.68 -10.35
CA GLU A 102 19.69 5.95 -10.04
C GLU A 102 19.72 6.20 -8.53
N GLU A 103 18.59 6.01 -7.88
CA GLU A 103 18.46 6.17 -6.42
C GLU A 103 18.87 4.92 -5.65
N ARG A 104 19.20 3.83 -6.34
CA ARG A 104 19.47 2.52 -5.74
C ARG A 104 18.39 2.09 -4.76
N ASN A 105 17.17 2.17 -5.21
CA ASN A 105 15.99 1.89 -4.40
C ASN A 105 15.03 0.96 -5.15
N ILE A 106 14.50 -0.04 -4.44
CA ILE A 106 13.45 -0.93 -4.94
C ILE A 106 12.20 -0.63 -4.13
N ARG A 107 11.13 -0.25 -4.81
CA ARG A 107 9.84 -0.06 -4.16
C ARG A 107 9.08 -1.38 -4.11
N LEU A 108 8.63 -1.71 -2.92
CA LEU A 108 7.94 -2.95 -2.62
C LEU A 108 6.49 -2.69 -2.20
N GLY A 109 5.63 -3.69 -2.39
CA GLY A 109 4.26 -3.68 -1.93
C GLY A 109 3.85 -5.03 -1.35
N VAL A 110 2.91 -5.01 -0.42
CA VAL A 110 2.28 -6.20 0.17
C VAL A 110 0.83 -6.30 -0.27
N LYS A 111 0.11 -5.18 -0.29
CA LYS A 111 -1.31 -5.15 -0.65
C LYS A 111 -1.57 -5.72 -2.05
N GLN A 112 -0.64 -5.55 -2.99
CA GLN A 112 -0.75 -6.03 -4.36
C GLN A 112 -0.60 -7.55 -4.50
N LEU A 113 -0.20 -8.26 -3.43
CA LEU A 113 -0.20 -9.73 -3.37
C LEU A 113 -1.62 -10.32 -3.36
N SER A 114 -2.59 -9.57 -2.86
CA SER A 114 -4.00 -9.90 -2.88
C SER A 114 -4.76 -9.05 -3.90
N GLU A 115 -5.88 -9.59 -4.42
CA GLU A 115 -6.78 -8.79 -5.25
C GLU A 115 -7.25 -7.56 -4.46
N ASP A 116 -7.37 -6.44 -5.17
CA ASP A 116 -7.91 -5.21 -4.58
C ASP A 116 -9.37 -5.44 -4.17
N PRO A 117 -9.68 -5.44 -2.86
CA PRO A 117 -11.03 -5.70 -2.38
C PRO A 117 -12.04 -4.65 -2.85
N TRP A 118 -11.58 -3.45 -3.21
CA TRP A 118 -12.42 -2.39 -3.76
C TRP A 118 -12.89 -2.70 -5.18
N ILE A 119 -12.04 -3.33 -6.00
CA ILE A 119 -12.40 -3.76 -7.35
C ILE A 119 -13.38 -4.93 -7.25
N SER A 120 -13.10 -5.89 -6.37
CA SER A 120 -13.98 -7.04 -6.13
C SER A 120 -15.34 -6.59 -5.57
N LEU A 121 -15.36 -5.63 -4.65
CA LEU A 121 -16.58 -5.04 -4.12
C LEU A 121 -17.41 -4.35 -5.22
N LYS A 122 -16.77 -3.55 -6.09
CA LYS A 122 -17.45 -2.86 -7.19
C LYS A 122 -18.07 -3.83 -8.18
N LYS A 123 -17.43 -4.97 -8.43
CA LYS A 123 -17.97 -6.02 -9.30
C LYS A 123 -19.15 -6.76 -8.66
N ALA A 124 -19.03 -7.07 -7.36
CA ALA A 124 -20.06 -7.82 -6.63
C ALA A 124 -21.28 -6.96 -6.28
N PHE A 125 -21.06 -5.68 -6.00
CA PHE A 125 -22.10 -4.74 -5.57
C PHE A 125 -22.06 -3.47 -6.44
N PRO A 126 -22.69 -3.52 -7.63
CA PRO A 126 -22.83 -2.34 -8.47
C PRO A 126 -23.72 -1.29 -7.77
N GLU A 127 -23.73 -0.07 -8.29
CA GLU A 127 -24.61 1.00 -7.80
C GLU A 127 -26.06 0.54 -7.73
N ARG A 128 -26.76 0.92 -6.68
CA ARG A 128 -28.12 0.53 -6.32
C ARG A 128 -28.30 -0.93 -5.89
N SER A 129 -27.23 -1.69 -5.69
CA SER A 129 -27.34 -3.01 -5.07
C SER A 129 -27.46 -2.90 -3.55
N GLN A 130 -28.11 -3.87 -2.94
CA GLN A 130 -28.19 -3.97 -1.48
C GLN A 130 -26.97 -4.68 -0.94
N ILE A 131 -26.42 -4.17 0.15
CA ILE A 131 -25.29 -4.73 0.87
C ILE A 131 -25.57 -4.74 2.37
N GLU A 132 -25.17 -5.82 3.03
CA GLU A 132 -25.25 -5.93 4.48
C GLU A 132 -23.90 -5.51 5.11
N GLY A 133 -23.96 -4.80 6.21
CA GLY A 133 -22.80 -4.38 6.93
C GLY A 133 -23.07 -4.16 8.41
N GLU A 134 -22.01 -4.01 9.17
CA GLU A 134 -22.03 -3.76 10.62
C GLU A 134 -21.57 -2.33 10.90
N ILE A 135 -22.30 -1.62 11.74
CA ILE A 135 -21.93 -0.26 12.17
C ILE A 135 -20.69 -0.32 13.04
N THR A 136 -19.61 0.31 12.58
CA THR A 136 -18.33 0.37 13.32
C THR A 136 -18.17 1.66 14.10
N ASN A 137 -18.78 2.75 13.61
CA ASN A 137 -18.71 4.05 14.27
C ASN A 137 -19.89 4.92 13.89
N ILE A 138 -20.31 5.79 14.83
CA ILE A 138 -21.37 6.77 14.65
C ILE A 138 -20.77 8.16 14.86
N THR A 139 -20.90 9.04 13.88
CA THR A 139 -20.39 10.40 13.91
C THR A 139 -21.49 11.39 13.58
N GLU A 140 -21.27 12.67 13.82
CA GLU A 140 -22.22 13.76 13.43
C GLU A 140 -22.52 13.83 11.92
N PHE A 141 -21.64 13.26 11.09
CA PHE A 141 -21.78 13.22 9.63
C PHE A 141 -22.53 12.00 9.10
N GLY A 142 -22.68 10.94 9.92
CA GLY A 142 -23.34 9.70 9.54
C GLY A 142 -22.75 8.46 10.21
N LEU A 143 -23.11 7.29 9.65
CA LEU A 143 -22.74 5.98 10.15
C LEU A 143 -21.59 5.41 9.30
N PHE A 144 -20.55 4.92 9.97
CA PHE A 144 -19.53 4.10 9.33
C PHE A 144 -19.95 2.65 9.42
N VAL A 145 -20.00 1.99 8.27
CA VAL A 145 -20.49 0.63 8.13
C VAL A 145 -19.43 -0.23 7.49
N ARG A 146 -19.01 -1.27 8.19
CA ARG A 146 -18.07 -2.28 7.67
C ARG A 146 -18.85 -3.30 6.86
N VAL A 147 -18.47 -3.43 5.59
CA VAL A 147 -19.03 -4.42 4.67
C VAL A 147 -18.03 -5.55 4.42
N GLN A 148 -18.39 -6.45 3.53
CA GLN A 148 -17.54 -7.58 3.13
C GLN A 148 -16.15 -7.11 2.67
N GLY A 149 -15.10 -7.91 2.99
CA GLY A 149 -13.70 -7.57 2.67
C GLY A 149 -13.05 -6.57 3.63
N GLY A 150 -13.72 -6.20 4.75
CA GLY A 150 -13.19 -5.25 5.73
C GLY A 150 -13.18 -3.79 5.26
N ILE A 151 -13.92 -3.49 4.19
CA ILE A 151 -14.09 -2.14 3.67
C ILE A 151 -15.10 -1.39 4.56
N GLU A 152 -14.81 -0.15 4.87
CA GLU A 152 -15.73 0.74 5.56
C GLU A 152 -16.39 1.72 4.57
N GLY A 153 -17.72 1.73 4.59
CA GLY A 153 -18.55 2.69 3.88
C GLY A 153 -19.15 3.74 4.80
N LEU A 154 -19.52 4.87 4.24
CA LEU A 154 -20.22 5.95 4.95
C LEU A 154 -21.66 6.03 4.48
N VAL A 155 -22.60 5.88 5.41
CA VAL A 155 -23.99 6.30 5.24
C VAL A 155 -24.06 7.74 5.73
N ASN A 156 -24.18 8.69 4.79
CA ASN A 156 -24.29 10.10 5.16
C ASN A 156 -25.61 10.34 5.95
N LYS A 157 -25.58 11.26 6.89
CA LYS A 157 -26.72 11.67 7.71
C LYS A 157 -28.00 11.91 6.90
N ALA A 158 -27.89 12.54 5.73
CA ALA A 158 -29.01 12.77 4.83
C ALA A 158 -29.62 11.50 4.21
N ASN A 159 -28.90 10.37 4.25
CA ASN A 159 -29.29 9.09 3.66
C ASN A 159 -29.65 8.02 4.71
N ILE A 160 -29.81 8.44 5.98
CA ILE A 160 -30.16 7.55 7.10
C ILE A 160 -31.68 7.41 7.24
N THR A 161 -32.43 8.44 6.88
CA THR A 161 -33.89 8.47 7.04
C THR A 161 -34.59 7.65 5.96
N GLU A 162 -35.58 6.83 6.34
CA GLU A 162 -36.37 6.05 5.42
C GLU A 162 -37.40 6.91 4.67
N HIS A 163 -37.93 7.97 5.31
CA HIS A 163 -38.92 8.84 4.70
C HIS A 163 -38.43 10.30 4.58
N PRO A 164 -38.85 11.01 3.51
CA PRO A 164 -38.58 12.44 3.38
C PRO A 164 -39.32 13.22 4.48
N GLY A 165 -38.58 13.91 5.34
CA GLY A 165 -39.15 14.71 6.43
C GLY A 165 -38.84 14.17 7.84
N ASP A 166 -38.30 12.97 7.97
CA ASP A 166 -37.81 12.46 9.24
C ASP A 166 -36.56 13.24 9.68
N ASP A 167 -36.45 13.44 10.99
CA ASP A 167 -35.27 14.06 11.55
C ASP A 167 -34.07 13.09 11.52
N PRO A 168 -33.00 13.42 10.77
CA PRO A 168 -31.83 12.55 10.70
C PRO A 168 -31.16 12.31 12.06
N ASP A 169 -31.25 13.27 12.99
CA ASP A 169 -30.67 13.13 14.33
C ASP A 169 -31.44 12.12 15.18
N GLU A 170 -32.76 12.08 15.04
CA GLU A 170 -33.58 11.06 15.70
C GLU A 170 -33.38 9.67 15.09
N ALA A 171 -33.26 9.61 13.76
CA ALA A 171 -32.98 8.36 13.06
C ALA A 171 -31.61 7.77 13.49
N MET A 172 -30.59 8.61 13.64
CA MET A 172 -29.26 8.18 14.11
C MET A 172 -29.27 7.59 15.52
N LYS A 173 -30.11 8.09 16.41
CA LYS A 173 -30.21 7.58 17.80
C LYS A 173 -30.75 6.15 17.89
N LYS A 174 -31.39 5.65 16.84
CA LYS A 174 -31.90 4.27 16.77
C LYS A 174 -30.80 3.23 16.50
N PHE A 175 -29.64 3.66 16.02
CA PHE A 175 -28.52 2.78 15.66
C PHE A 175 -27.46 2.76 16.75
N GLN A 176 -26.84 1.59 16.92
CA GLN A 176 -25.74 1.38 17.86
C GLN A 176 -24.55 0.78 17.11
N VAL A 177 -23.34 1.01 17.65
CA VAL A 177 -22.13 0.35 17.15
C VAL A 177 -22.29 -1.17 17.36
N GLY A 178 -22.06 -1.95 16.30
CA GLY A 178 -22.28 -3.40 16.29
C GLY A 178 -23.58 -3.84 15.63
N ASP A 179 -24.50 -2.92 15.33
CA ASP A 179 -25.76 -3.26 14.65
C ASP A 179 -25.48 -3.66 13.19
N LYS A 180 -26.19 -4.68 12.74
CA LYS A 180 -26.20 -5.10 11.34
C LYS A 180 -27.29 -4.35 10.60
N ILE A 181 -26.91 -3.68 9.54
CA ILE A 181 -27.85 -2.93 8.70
C ILE A 181 -27.77 -3.38 7.23
N ARG A 182 -28.87 -3.21 6.54
CA ARG A 182 -28.91 -3.28 5.07
C ARG A 182 -28.84 -1.88 4.52
N ALA A 183 -27.96 -1.69 3.57
CA ALA A 183 -27.78 -0.42 2.91
C ALA A 183 -27.73 -0.59 1.39
N VAL A 184 -28.08 0.44 0.68
CA VAL A 184 -27.98 0.51 -0.79
C VAL A 184 -26.67 1.18 -1.15
N VAL A 185 -25.95 0.61 -2.09
CA VAL A 185 -24.70 1.17 -2.60
C VAL A 185 -25.01 2.35 -3.51
N LEU A 186 -24.55 3.54 -3.13
CA LEU A 186 -24.67 4.74 -3.96
C LEU A 186 -23.47 4.90 -4.89
N GLU A 187 -22.25 4.70 -4.38
CA GLU A 187 -21.01 4.84 -5.13
C GLU A 187 -19.93 3.94 -4.55
N VAL A 188 -19.20 3.24 -5.41
CA VAL A 188 -17.95 2.55 -5.07
C VAL A 188 -16.84 3.18 -5.88
N ASN A 189 -15.92 3.86 -5.21
CA ASN A 189 -14.75 4.49 -5.84
C ASN A 189 -13.45 3.85 -5.36
N PRO A 190 -12.91 2.87 -6.11
CA PRO A 190 -11.67 2.17 -5.74
C PRO A 190 -10.46 3.12 -5.67
N GLY A 191 -10.36 4.08 -6.59
CA GLY A 191 -9.23 5.00 -6.65
C GLY A 191 -9.13 5.96 -5.45
N ARG A 192 -10.28 6.32 -4.87
CA ARG A 192 -10.36 7.17 -3.67
C ARG A 192 -10.59 6.37 -2.40
N GLN A 193 -10.72 5.05 -2.50
CA GLN A 193 -11.06 4.14 -1.40
C GLN A 193 -12.30 4.63 -0.65
N LYS A 194 -13.37 4.95 -1.40
CA LYS A 194 -14.60 5.50 -0.86
C LYS A 194 -15.78 4.63 -1.25
N LEU A 195 -16.61 4.30 -0.26
CA LEU A 195 -17.89 3.62 -0.41
C LEU A 195 -18.97 4.52 0.22
N ALA A 196 -19.89 4.97 -0.61
CA ALA A 196 -21.07 5.72 -0.16
C ALA A 196 -22.29 4.80 -0.14
N LEU A 197 -22.99 4.81 0.98
CA LEU A 197 -24.14 3.97 1.25
C LEU A 197 -25.36 4.81 1.61
N SER A 198 -26.56 4.24 1.44
CA SER A 198 -27.83 4.80 1.86
C SER A 198 -28.66 3.71 2.54
N ILE A 199 -29.37 4.04 3.61
CA ILE A 199 -30.40 3.17 4.18
C ILE A 199 -31.72 3.33 3.40
N ARG A 200 -31.84 4.43 2.70
CA ARG A 200 -32.99 4.77 1.87
C ARG A 200 -32.93 4.01 0.54
N GLU A 201 -34.01 3.32 0.17
CA GLU A 201 -34.21 2.69 -1.14
C GLU A 201 -34.39 3.72 -2.28
#